data_6b8bdd78689e84da8543319589c8b98e
#
_entry.id   6b8bdd78689e84da8543319589c8b98e
#
_cell.length_a   1.000
_cell.length_b   1.000
_cell.length_c   1.000
_cell.angle_alpha   90.00
_cell.angle_beta   90.00
_cell.angle_gamma   90.00
#
_symmetry.space_group_name_H-M   'P 1'
#
loop_
_entity.id
_entity.type
_entity.pdbx_description
1 polymer ?
#
loop_
_entity_poly.entity_id
_entity_poly.type
_entity_poly.pdbx_seq_one_letter_code
_entity_poly.pdbx_strand_id
1 'polypeptide(L)'
;NLGINIFADQVKNEYSGNSYSLRLDQNNAYLYRIQNGSTSNLGNAQSQLTGKTECRVTLLVDKPAKTLALLINDRLVNKWEDGRGAFAGKGNGVLFTSRNNSAMRISRIRIREWDGSLPNGDKEVMGNGKEDYVRFSNGDGFSGKILRMEDDKLVFKTNFGEVPVPMDTVEKMAVINPAEESISTPKGVSTDLMGDGNLILE
;
A
#
# COMPACT_ATOMS: atom_id res chain seq x y z
N ASN A 1 -0.59 14.22 17.31
CA ASN A 1 -0.17 14.67 15.96
C ASN A 1 1.19 14.10 15.61
N LEU A 2 1.28 13.39 14.48
CA LEU A 2 2.46 12.70 13.97
C LEU A 2 3.04 13.49 12.79
N GLY A 3 4.37 13.71 12.81
CA GLY A 3 5.14 14.12 11.65
C GLY A 3 6.03 12.97 11.18
N ILE A 4 6.07 12.71 9.87
CA ILE A 4 6.96 11.73 9.26
C ILE A 4 7.68 12.41 8.10
N ASN A 5 8.99 12.63 8.24
CA ASN A 5 9.82 13.06 7.12
C ASN A 5 10.48 11.84 6.49
N ILE A 6 10.44 11.76 5.17
CA ILE A 6 11.06 10.68 4.38
C ILE A 6 12.01 11.25 3.35
N PHE A 7 13.00 10.45 2.96
CA PHE A 7 14.10 10.84 2.07
C PHE A 7 14.83 12.09 2.53
N ALA A 8 14.95 12.28 3.85
CA ALA A 8 15.64 13.41 4.43
C ALA A 8 17.14 13.29 4.26
N ASP A 9 17.79 14.34 3.75
CA ASP A 9 19.24 14.48 3.72
C ASP A 9 19.79 15.07 5.04
N GLN A 10 18.91 15.66 5.84
CA GLN A 10 19.19 16.15 7.18
C GLN A 10 18.08 15.78 8.15
N VAL A 11 18.44 15.22 9.30
CA VAL A 11 17.48 14.77 10.33
C VAL A 11 17.55 15.60 11.62
N LYS A 12 17.96 16.87 11.53
CA LYS A 12 18.07 17.77 12.68
C LYS A 12 16.71 18.17 13.24
N ASN A 13 15.79 18.53 12.38
CA ASN A 13 14.39 18.82 12.69
C ASN A 13 13.53 18.63 11.44
N GLU A 14 12.21 18.75 11.59
CA GLU A 14 11.24 18.50 10.52
C GLU A 14 11.32 19.45 9.30
N TYR A 15 12.06 20.54 9.41
CA TYR A 15 12.20 21.55 8.34
C TYR A 15 13.62 21.59 7.75
N SER A 16 14.53 20.74 8.22
CA SER A 16 15.92 20.76 7.76
C SER A 16 16.08 20.15 6.38
N GLY A 17 16.95 20.73 5.56
CA GLY A 17 17.42 20.17 4.31
C GLY A 17 16.34 19.94 3.26
N ASN A 18 16.34 18.74 2.69
CA ASN A 18 15.43 18.31 1.62
C ASN A 18 14.73 17.02 2.04
N SER A 19 13.41 16.98 1.93
CA SER A 19 12.58 15.82 2.30
C SER A 19 11.13 15.98 1.83
N TYR A 20 10.33 14.96 2.05
CA TYR A 20 8.88 15.08 2.10
C TYR A 20 8.41 14.86 3.54
N SER A 21 7.48 15.68 4.01
CA SER A 21 6.93 15.62 5.37
C SER A 21 5.43 15.36 5.33
N LEU A 22 5.02 14.18 5.76
CA LEU A 22 3.62 13.89 6.08
C LEU A 22 3.34 14.39 7.49
N ARG A 23 2.28 15.17 7.64
CA ARG A 23 1.73 15.55 8.95
C ARG A 23 0.35 14.97 9.08
N LEU A 24 0.15 14.20 10.14
CA LEU A 24 -1.08 13.47 10.39
C LEU A 24 -1.67 13.87 11.74
N ASP A 25 -2.88 14.32 11.73
CA ASP A 25 -3.71 14.53 12.93
C ASP A 25 -5.00 13.70 12.87
N GLN A 26 -5.88 13.87 13.83
CA GLN A 26 -7.12 13.08 13.91
C GLN A 26 -8.06 13.29 12.71
N ASN A 27 -8.01 14.46 12.09
CA ASN A 27 -8.95 14.84 11.04
C ASN A 27 -8.27 14.92 9.68
N ASN A 28 -6.99 15.31 9.64
CA ASN A 28 -6.32 15.68 8.41
C ASN A 28 -4.96 15.01 8.25
N ALA A 29 -4.60 14.81 7.00
CA ALA A 29 -3.26 14.47 6.54
C ALA A 29 -2.77 15.55 5.58
N TYR A 30 -1.59 16.11 5.81
CA TYR A 30 -0.97 17.10 4.96
C TYR A 30 0.35 16.58 4.45
N LEU A 31 0.59 16.73 3.15
CA LEU A 31 1.89 16.43 2.58
C LEU A 31 2.62 17.72 2.21
N TYR A 32 3.84 17.84 2.69
CA TYR A 32 4.71 18.97 2.39
C TYR A 32 5.96 18.50 1.66
N ARG A 33 6.38 19.31 0.70
CA ARG A 33 7.72 19.29 0.12
C ARG A 33 8.62 20.21 0.93
N ILE A 34 9.77 19.74 1.34
CA ILE A 34 10.82 20.52 1.98
C ILE A 34 12.01 20.57 1.03
N GLN A 35 12.45 21.76 0.70
CA GLN A 35 13.60 21.99 -0.18
C GLN A 35 14.47 23.12 0.38
N ASN A 36 15.72 22.80 0.72
CA ASN A 36 16.66 23.72 1.35
C ASN A 36 16.04 24.43 2.57
N GLY A 37 15.29 23.70 3.39
CA GLY A 37 14.60 24.23 4.55
C GLY A 37 13.29 24.97 4.28
N SER A 38 12.96 25.27 3.04
CA SER A 38 11.69 25.90 2.65
C SER A 38 10.59 24.86 2.49
N THR A 39 9.41 25.15 3.02
CA THR A 39 8.26 24.25 3.02
C THR A 39 7.21 24.67 2.01
N SER A 40 6.74 23.75 1.19
CA SER A 40 5.63 23.94 0.26
C SER A 40 4.56 22.87 0.48
N ASN A 41 3.31 23.26 0.64
CA ASN A 41 2.20 22.33 0.76
C ASN A 41 1.87 21.71 -0.62
N LEU A 42 1.80 20.38 -0.69
CA LEU A 42 1.37 19.62 -1.86
C LEU A 42 -0.11 19.27 -1.82
N GLY A 43 -0.74 19.44 -0.67
CA GLY A 43 -2.16 19.20 -0.49
C GLY A 43 -2.48 18.55 0.85
N ASN A 44 -3.78 18.38 1.07
CA ASN A 44 -4.33 17.77 2.28
C ASN A 44 -5.41 16.75 1.93
N ALA A 45 -5.72 15.87 2.88
CA ALA A 45 -6.82 14.92 2.82
C ALA A 45 -7.37 14.67 4.22
N GLN A 46 -8.55 14.09 4.31
CA GLN A 46 -9.12 13.69 5.59
C GLN A 46 -8.53 12.37 6.07
N SER A 47 -7.94 12.36 7.28
CA SER A 47 -7.31 11.16 7.86
C SER A 47 -8.30 10.15 8.43
N GLN A 48 -9.49 10.61 8.83
CA GLN A 48 -10.54 9.80 9.47
C GLN A 48 -10.06 9.02 10.71
N LEU A 49 -9.17 9.61 11.50
CA LEU A 49 -8.60 9.00 12.70
C LEU A 49 -9.29 9.42 14.00
N THR A 50 -10.33 10.23 13.95
CA THR A 50 -11.09 10.65 15.13
C THR A 50 -11.57 9.43 15.93
N GLY A 51 -11.25 9.40 17.21
CA GLY A 51 -11.61 8.31 18.12
C GLY A 51 -10.82 7.01 17.93
N LYS A 52 -9.82 6.97 17.03
CA LYS A 52 -8.93 5.82 16.90
C LYS A 52 -7.75 5.95 17.84
N THR A 53 -7.43 4.86 18.54
CA THR A 53 -6.26 4.77 19.43
C THR A 53 -5.00 4.29 18.72
N GLU A 54 -5.17 3.57 17.62
CA GLU A 54 -4.08 3.06 16.79
C GLU A 54 -4.46 3.06 15.31
N CYS A 55 -3.47 3.14 14.45
CA CYS A 55 -3.65 2.99 13.02
C CYS A 55 -2.35 2.52 12.36
N ARG A 56 -2.48 1.83 11.24
CA ARG A 56 -1.37 1.55 10.33
C ARG A 56 -1.26 2.70 9.32
N VAL A 57 -0.07 3.28 9.21
CA VAL A 57 0.24 4.32 8.23
C VAL A 57 1.19 3.74 7.20
N THR A 58 0.80 3.76 5.92
CA THR A 58 1.65 3.33 4.81
C THR A 58 1.85 4.49 3.86
N LEU A 59 3.11 4.79 3.55
CA LEU A 59 3.50 5.75 2.51
C LEU A 59 4.11 4.99 1.34
N LEU A 60 3.47 5.10 0.18
CA LEU A 60 3.96 4.57 -1.08
C LEU A 60 4.58 5.72 -1.87
N VAL A 61 5.77 5.55 -2.40
CA VAL A 61 6.49 6.61 -3.09
C VAL A 61 7.09 6.11 -4.40
N ASP A 62 6.69 6.73 -5.49
CA ASP A 62 7.30 6.58 -6.80
C ASP A 62 8.17 7.81 -7.08
N LYS A 63 9.49 7.65 -6.97
CA LYS A 63 10.43 8.76 -7.19
C LYS A 63 10.47 9.25 -8.65
N PRO A 64 10.53 8.38 -9.66
CA PRO A 64 10.45 8.76 -11.06
C PRO A 64 9.18 9.53 -11.39
N ALA A 65 8.03 9.02 -10.97
CA ALA A 65 6.74 9.69 -11.19
C ALA A 65 6.49 10.85 -10.23
N LYS A 66 7.33 11.02 -9.20
CA LYS A 66 7.19 12.03 -8.12
C LYS A 66 5.83 11.96 -7.44
N THR A 67 5.30 10.77 -7.26
CA THR A 67 4.02 10.55 -6.61
C THR A 67 4.21 9.94 -5.22
N LEU A 68 3.36 10.38 -4.30
CA LEU A 68 3.31 9.88 -2.94
C LEU A 68 1.86 9.53 -2.61
N ALA A 69 1.61 8.33 -2.13
CA ALA A 69 0.29 7.91 -1.71
C ALA A 69 0.28 7.55 -0.23
N LEU A 70 -0.76 7.97 0.46
CA LEU A 70 -1.00 7.66 1.86
C LEU A 70 -2.12 6.64 1.97
N LEU A 71 -1.85 5.55 2.68
CA LEU A 71 -2.88 4.63 3.12
C LEU A 71 -2.96 4.66 4.65
N ILE A 72 -4.18 4.57 5.16
CA ILE A 72 -4.47 4.39 6.58
C ILE A 72 -5.29 3.12 6.73
N ASN A 73 -4.79 2.16 7.51
CA ASN A 73 -5.38 0.83 7.67
C ASN A 73 -5.67 0.19 6.30
N ASP A 74 -4.67 0.26 5.41
CA ASP A 74 -4.66 -0.28 4.05
C ASP A 74 -5.68 0.35 3.08
N ARG A 75 -6.39 1.41 3.50
CA ARG A 75 -7.28 2.18 2.63
C ARG A 75 -6.56 3.40 2.09
N LEU A 76 -6.64 3.62 0.78
CA LEU A 76 -6.08 4.81 0.15
C LEU A 76 -6.81 6.05 0.66
N VAL A 77 -6.05 6.95 1.28
CA VAL A 77 -6.53 8.26 1.76
C VAL A 77 -6.36 9.30 0.67
N ASN A 78 -5.17 9.38 0.10
CA ASN A 78 -4.88 10.29 -1.01
C ASN A 78 -3.60 9.90 -1.76
N LYS A 79 -3.51 10.40 -2.98
CA LYS A 79 -2.31 10.37 -3.81
C LYS A 79 -1.97 11.78 -4.23
N TRP A 80 -0.76 12.24 -3.94
CA TRP A 80 -0.24 13.55 -4.32
C TRP A 80 0.81 13.38 -5.41
N GLU A 81 0.88 14.35 -6.30
CA GLU A 81 1.91 14.47 -7.30
C GLU A 81 2.71 15.75 -7.06
N ASP A 82 4.04 15.63 -7.02
CA ASP A 82 4.91 16.79 -6.93
C ASP A 82 5.28 17.31 -8.31
N GLY A 83 4.45 18.17 -8.86
CA GLY A 83 4.68 18.81 -10.18
C GLY A 83 5.82 19.82 -10.19
N ARG A 84 6.54 20.02 -9.07
CA ARG A 84 7.53 21.11 -8.90
C ARG A 84 8.97 20.63 -9.11
N GLY A 85 9.42 20.62 -10.37
CA GLY A 85 10.82 20.29 -10.67
C GLY A 85 11.23 18.87 -10.31
N ALA A 86 12.48 18.68 -9.86
CA ALA A 86 12.98 17.36 -9.47
C ALA A 86 12.41 16.88 -8.14
N PHE A 87 12.43 15.57 -7.89
CA PHE A 87 12.06 14.97 -6.60
C PHE A 87 12.86 15.62 -5.46
N ALA A 88 12.17 16.12 -4.42
CA ALA A 88 12.81 16.91 -3.36
C ALA A 88 13.66 16.07 -2.41
N GLY A 89 13.24 14.83 -2.13
CA GLY A 89 13.96 13.96 -1.23
C GLY A 89 15.34 13.57 -1.77
N LYS A 90 16.41 13.96 -1.08
CA LYS A 90 17.80 13.75 -1.52
C LYS A 90 18.57 12.76 -0.64
N GLY A 91 18.01 12.37 0.50
CA GLY A 91 18.65 11.47 1.46
C GLY A 91 17.89 10.16 1.64
N ASN A 92 18.37 9.37 2.60
CA ASN A 92 17.76 8.10 3.03
C ASN A 92 17.20 8.19 4.46
N GLY A 93 17.20 9.40 5.04
CA GLY A 93 16.75 9.62 6.41
C GLY A 93 15.24 9.52 6.54
N VAL A 94 14.80 8.96 7.67
CA VAL A 94 13.42 9.00 8.13
C VAL A 94 13.41 9.66 9.51
N LEU A 95 12.57 10.69 9.69
CA LEU A 95 12.40 11.36 10.97
C LEU A 95 10.94 11.29 11.40
N PHE A 96 10.73 10.87 12.64
CA PHE A 96 9.41 10.90 13.28
C PHE A 96 9.37 12.01 14.32
N THR A 97 8.33 12.81 14.29
CA THR A 97 8.13 13.90 15.25
C THR A 97 6.76 13.81 15.90
N SER A 98 6.72 13.94 17.22
CA SER A 98 5.48 14.17 17.94
C SER A 98 5.24 15.68 18.03
N ARG A 99 4.03 16.10 17.72
CA ARG A 99 3.62 17.51 17.73
C ARG A 99 2.58 17.74 18.83
N ASN A 100 2.53 18.97 19.35
CA ASN A 100 1.55 19.40 20.37
C ASN A 100 1.59 18.54 21.64
N ASN A 101 2.78 18.13 22.08
CA ASN A 101 2.98 17.32 23.28
C ASN A 101 2.11 16.05 23.35
N SER A 102 1.71 15.52 22.19
CA SER A 102 0.92 14.29 22.13
C SER A 102 1.80 13.09 22.47
N ALA A 103 1.41 12.31 23.46
CA ALA A 103 2.02 11.00 23.67
C ALA A 103 1.72 10.10 22.47
N MET A 104 2.78 9.52 21.89
CA MET A 104 2.66 8.68 20.71
C MET A 104 3.63 7.51 20.81
N ARG A 105 3.15 6.33 20.40
CA ARG A 105 3.98 5.14 20.27
C ARG A 105 4.05 4.75 18.80
N ILE A 106 5.25 4.60 18.28
CA ILE A 106 5.52 4.10 16.94
C ILE A 106 6.11 2.70 17.07
N SER A 107 5.61 1.74 16.32
CA SER A 107 6.07 0.36 16.33
C SER A 107 5.99 -0.25 14.94
N ARG A 108 6.69 -1.36 14.72
CA ARG A 108 6.66 -2.14 13.47
C ARG A 108 7.01 -1.31 12.24
N ILE A 109 8.07 -0.48 12.34
CA ILE A 109 8.58 0.29 11.20
C ILE A 109 9.16 -0.67 10.17
N ARG A 110 8.69 -0.56 8.92
CA ARG A 110 9.18 -1.35 7.77
C ARG A 110 9.44 -0.43 6.59
N ILE A 111 10.53 -0.66 5.90
CA ILE A 111 10.88 0.01 4.64
C ILE A 111 11.15 -1.10 3.63
N ARG A 112 10.48 -1.04 2.48
CA ARG A 112 10.63 -2.01 1.39
C ARG A 112 10.45 -1.33 0.05
N GLU A 113 10.90 -1.97 -1.01
CA GLU A 113 10.58 -1.55 -2.36
C GLU A 113 9.08 -1.69 -2.63
N TRP A 114 8.57 -0.77 -3.43
CA TRP A 114 7.18 -0.75 -3.88
C TRP A 114 7.12 -1.00 -5.38
N ASP A 115 6.25 -1.89 -5.81
CA ASP A 115 6.07 -2.30 -7.20
C ASP A 115 5.24 -1.33 -8.06
N GLY A 116 4.81 -0.19 -7.48
CA GLY A 116 4.00 0.82 -8.17
C GLY A 116 2.48 0.56 -8.11
N SER A 117 2.03 -0.58 -7.59
CA SER A 117 0.61 -0.89 -7.49
C SER A 117 -0.03 -0.19 -6.28
N LEU A 118 -1.15 0.49 -6.49
CA LEU A 118 -2.00 1.00 -5.41
C LEU A 118 -3.05 -0.05 -5.06
N PRO A 119 -3.38 -0.24 -3.79
CA PRO A 119 -4.55 -1.00 -3.42
C PRO A 119 -5.77 -0.36 -4.09
N ASN A 120 -6.39 -1.04 -5.03
CA ASN A 120 -7.67 -0.61 -5.60
C ASN A 120 -8.70 -0.70 -4.48
N GLY A 121 -9.34 0.42 -4.13
CA GLY A 121 -10.36 0.50 -3.09
C GLY A 121 -11.45 -0.57 -3.33
N ASP A 122 -11.55 -1.56 -2.47
CA ASP A 122 -12.33 -2.79 -2.45
C ASP A 122 -11.72 -4.04 -3.14
N LYS A 123 -10.70 -3.91 -3.99
CA LYS A 123 -9.89 -5.06 -4.42
C LYS A 123 -8.46 -4.84 -3.93
N GLU A 124 -8.22 -5.21 -2.69
CA GLU A 124 -6.87 -5.40 -2.18
C GLU A 124 -6.22 -6.47 -3.07
N VAL A 125 -5.31 -6.06 -3.98
CA VAL A 125 -4.48 -7.03 -4.68
C VAL A 125 -3.55 -7.61 -3.64
N MET A 126 -3.96 -8.74 -3.09
CA MET A 126 -3.14 -9.48 -2.14
C MET A 126 -2.06 -10.22 -2.92
N GLY A 127 -0.81 -9.99 -2.55
CA GLY A 127 0.32 -10.62 -3.20
C GLY A 127 0.70 -10.01 -4.56
N ASN A 128 1.30 -10.82 -5.42
CA ASN A 128 1.78 -10.41 -6.75
C ASN A 128 0.72 -10.57 -7.86
N GLY A 129 -0.49 -11.00 -7.52
CA GLY A 129 -1.59 -11.27 -8.46
C GLY A 129 -1.37 -12.46 -9.41
N LYS A 130 -0.27 -13.21 -9.25
CA LYS A 130 0.09 -14.38 -10.07
C LYS A 130 0.08 -15.69 -9.31
N GLU A 131 0.19 -15.61 -7.99
CA GLU A 131 0.25 -16.75 -7.07
C GLU A 131 -0.72 -16.53 -5.93
N ASP A 132 -1.16 -17.61 -5.30
CA ASP A 132 -1.95 -17.53 -4.08
C ASP A 132 -1.17 -16.72 -3.03
N TYR A 133 -1.89 -16.03 -2.18
CA TYR A 133 -1.29 -15.16 -1.17
C TYR A 133 -1.95 -15.37 0.18
N VAL A 134 -1.13 -15.32 1.22
CA VAL A 134 -1.61 -15.31 2.61
C VAL A 134 -1.08 -14.08 3.34
N ARG A 135 -1.95 -13.47 4.15
CA ARG A 135 -1.61 -12.42 5.09
C ARG A 135 -1.91 -12.88 6.51
N PHE A 136 -0.95 -12.66 7.37
CA PHE A 136 -1.03 -13.00 8.78
C PHE A 136 -1.56 -11.87 9.64
N SER A 137 -2.14 -12.19 10.80
CA SER A 137 -2.62 -11.22 11.78
C SER A 137 -1.56 -10.22 12.28
N ASN A 138 -0.27 -10.57 12.15
CA ASN A 138 0.84 -9.68 12.46
C ASN A 138 1.15 -8.68 11.33
N GLY A 139 0.41 -8.77 10.21
CA GLY A 139 0.56 -7.93 9.00
C GLY A 139 1.65 -8.39 8.04
N ASP A 140 2.35 -9.51 8.30
CA ASP A 140 3.22 -10.17 7.34
C ASP A 140 2.40 -10.97 6.33
N GLY A 141 3.02 -11.39 5.25
CA GLY A 141 2.41 -12.27 4.27
C GLY A 141 3.43 -12.74 3.25
N PHE A 142 3.06 -13.76 2.51
CA PHE A 142 3.86 -14.25 1.39
C PHE A 142 2.99 -14.82 0.28
N SER A 143 3.55 -14.95 -0.92
CA SER A 143 2.95 -15.60 -2.08
C SER A 143 3.49 -17.00 -2.27
N GLY A 144 2.68 -17.89 -2.82
CA GLY A 144 3.02 -19.26 -3.17
C GLY A 144 1.78 -19.96 -3.67
N LYS A 145 1.88 -21.23 -4.00
CA LYS A 145 0.74 -22.03 -4.42
C LYS A 145 0.17 -22.80 -3.22
N ILE A 146 -1.12 -22.62 -2.93
CA ILE A 146 -1.82 -23.46 -1.95
C ILE A 146 -1.93 -24.87 -2.52
N LEU A 147 -1.39 -25.85 -1.82
CA LEU A 147 -1.43 -27.26 -2.23
C LEU A 147 -2.63 -27.99 -1.62
N ARG A 148 -2.83 -27.82 -0.32
CA ARG A 148 -3.84 -28.54 0.46
C ARG A 148 -4.05 -27.87 1.81
N MET A 149 -5.14 -28.29 2.45
CA MET A 149 -5.41 -28.01 3.87
C MET A 149 -5.31 -29.31 4.64
N GLU A 150 -4.56 -29.32 5.73
CA GLU A 150 -4.28 -30.48 6.54
C GLU A 150 -4.13 -30.05 8.01
N ASP A 151 -4.84 -30.69 8.93
CA ASP A 151 -4.78 -30.42 10.38
C ASP A 151 -4.84 -28.92 10.74
N ASP A 152 -5.86 -28.20 10.23
CA ASP A 152 -6.03 -26.75 10.42
C ASP A 152 -4.85 -25.90 9.93
N LYS A 153 -4.06 -26.42 9.00
CA LYS A 153 -2.96 -25.70 8.35
C LYS A 153 -3.14 -25.67 6.84
N LEU A 154 -2.87 -24.52 6.26
CA LEU A 154 -2.69 -24.39 4.82
C LEU A 154 -1.25 -24.74 4.46
N VAL A 155 -1.07 -25.70 3.53
CA VAL A 155 0.26 -26.05 3.04
C VAL A 155 0.50 -25.31 1.73
N PHE A 156 1.47 -24.40 1.77
CA PHE A 156 1.90 -23.63 0.61
C PHE A 156 3.16 -24.21 0.00
N LYS A 157 3.22 -24.28 -1.33
CA LYS A 157 4.45 -24.50 -2.09
C LYS A 157 5.11 -23.15 -2.37
N THR A 158 6.32 -22.97 -1.88
CA THR A 158 7.17 -21.81 -2.12
C THR A 158 8.43 -22.22 -2.86
N ASN A 159 9.26 -21.26 -3.25
CA ASN A 159 10.58 -21.52 -3.84
C ASN A 159 11.55 -22.24 -2.89
N PHE A 160 11.24 -22.25 -1.60
CA PHE A 160 12.08 -22.88 -0.55
C PHE A 160 11.54 -24.23 -0.07
N GLY A 161 10.38 -24.66 -0.57
CA GLY A 161 9.72 -25.90 -0.17
C GLY A 161 8.28 -25.71 0.27
N GLU A 162 7.72 -26.75 0.92
CA GLU A 162 6.38 -26.69 1.49
C GLU A 162 6.41 -25.99 2.86
N VAL A 163 5.52 -25.03 3.04
CA VAL A 163 5.39 -24.23 4.27
C VAL A 163 3.99 -24.45 4.85
N PRO A 164 3.87 -25.10 6.00
CA PRO A 164 2.61 -25.23 6.71
C PRO A 164 2.28 -23.92 7.45
N VAL A 165 1.10 -23.38 7.20
CA VAL A 165 0.59 -22.12 7.76
C VAL A 165 -0.63 -22.42 8.63
N PRO A 166 -0.56 -22.23 9.97
CA PRO A 166 -1.71 -22.39 10.84
C PRO A 166 -2.84 -21.41 10.50
N MET A 167 -4.07 -21.89 10.38
CA MET A 167 -5.25 -21.07 10.00
C MET A 167 -5.56 -19.98 11.01
N ASP A 168 -5.29 -20.17 12.28
CA ASP A 168 -5.49 -19.19 13.34
C ASP A 168 -4.56 -17.95 13.21
N THR A 169 -3.48 -18.09 12.46
CA THR A 169 -2.56 -16.97 12.15
C THR A 169 -2.96 -16.19 10.90
N VAL A 170 -3.85 -16.72 10.08
CA VAL A 170 -4.28 -16.12 8.81
C VAL A 170 -5.31 -15.03 9.05
N GLU A 171 -4.99 -13.80 8.63
CA GLU A 171 -5.95 -12.68 8.62
C GLU A 171 -6.76 -12.69 7.32
N LYS A 172 -6.07 -12.90 6.18
CA LYS A 172 -6.67 -12.90 4.83
C LYS A 172 -5.90 -13.82 3.90
N MET A 173 -6.59 -14.36 2.91
CA MET A 173 -5.96 -15.08 1.81
C MET A 173 -6.60 -14.72 0.48
N ALA A 174 -5.80 -14.76 -0.59
CA ALA A 174 -6.27 -14.71 -1.98
C ALA A 174 -5.85 -15.99 -2.69
N VAL A 175 -6.82 -16.65 -3.30
CA VAL A 175 -6.59 -17.83 -4.12
C VAL A 175 -6.75 -17.43 -5.58
N ILE A 176 -5.69 -17.64 -6.34
CA ILE A 176 -5.71 -17.38 -7.79
C ILE A 176 -6.19 -18.63 -8.49
N ASN A 177 -7.39 -18.56 -9.06
CA ASN A 177 -7.93 -19.67 -9.83
C ASN A 177 -7.30 -19.67 -11.23
N PRO A 178 -6.47 -20.64 -11.62
CA PRO A 178 -5.84 -20.68 -12.95
C PRO A 178 -6.83 -20.94 -14.11
N ALA A 179 -8.13 -20.95 -13.85
CA ALA A 179 -9.15 -21.31 -14.84
C ALA A 179 -9.61 -20.17 -15.76
N GLU A 180 -9.00 -18.97 -15.68
CA GLU A 180 -9.17 -17.92 -16.68
C GLU A 180 -7.89 -17.67 -17.50
N GLU A 181 -7.23 -18.72 -17.96
CA GLU A 181 -6.49 -18.59 -19.21
C GLU A 181 -7.52 -18.42 -20.33
N SER A 182 -7.58 -17.19 -20.84
CA SER A 182 -8.35 -16.82 -22.02
C SER A 182 -8.31 -17.93 -23.06
N ILE A 183 -9.45 -18.56 -23.33
CA ILE A 183 -9.66 -19.33 -24.53
C ILE A 183 -9.36 -18.33 -25.66
N SER A 184 -8.20 -18.45 -26.26
CA SER A 184 -7.89 -17.77 -27.50
C SER A 184 -8.87 -18.29 -28.54
N THR A 185 -9.86 -17.49 -28.88
CA THR A 185 -10.77 -17.72 -29.97
C THR A 185 -9.94 -17.96 -31.25
N PRO A 186 -10.10 -19.09 -31.94
CA PRO A 186 -9.43 -19.28 -33.22
C PRO A 186 -9.87 -18.16 -34.17
N LYS A 187 -8.90 -17.48 -34.78
CA LYS A 187 -9.15 -16.54 -35.85
C LYS A 187 -9.95 -17.24 -36.96
N GLY A 188 -11.17 -16.78 -37.20
CA GLY A 188 -11.92 -17.06 -38.40
C GLY A 188 -13.27 -17.68 -38.16
N VAL A 189 -14.25 -16.93 -37.66
CA VAL A 189 -15.64 -16.97 -38.13
C VAL A 189 -16.23 -15.58 -37.87
N SER A 190 -16.42 -14.84 -38.95
CA SER A 190 -17.25 -13.65 -38.98
C SER A 190 -18.71 -14.13 -38.89
N THR A 191 -19.42 -13.70 -37.87
CA THR A 191 -20.88 -13.68 -37.87
C THR A 191 -21.36 -12.37 -37.29
N ASP A 192 -21.76 -11.50 -38.21
CA ASP A 192 -22.70 -10.43 -37.91
C ASP A 192 -23.98 -11.04 -37.31
N LEU A 193 -24.27 -10.74 -36.08
CA LEU A 193 -25.61 -10.78 -35.52
C LEU A 193 -25.77 -9.62 -34.55
N MET A 194 -26.46 -8.60 -35.08
CA MET A 194 -27.15 -7.60 -34.22
C MET A 194 -28.17 -8.33 -33.36
N GLY A 195 -28.19 -8.02 -32.09
CA GLY A 195 -29.26 -8.48 -31.21
C GLY A 195 -29.04 -7.93 -29.79
N ASP A 196 -29.77 -6.87 -29.47
CA ASP A 196 -29.98 -6.43 -28.09
C ASP A 196 -30.50 -7.57 -27.23
N GLY A 197 -29.79 -7.95 -26.20
CA GLY A 197 -30.21 -8.97 -25.26
C GLY A 197 -29.62 -8.79 -23.90
N ASN A 198 -30.37 -8.13 -23.00
CA ASN A 198 -30.11 -8.18 -21.57
C ASN A 198 -30.22 -9.60 -21.05
N LEU A 199 -29.16 -10.17 -20.54
CA LEU A 199 -29.18 -11.43 -19.79
C LEU A 199 -29.24 -11.12 -18.31
N ILE A 200 -30.38 -11.44 -17.67
CA ILE A 200 -30.53 -11.50 -16.21
C ILE A 200 -30.32 -12.97 -15.86
N LEU A 201 -29.37 -13.25 -14.99
CA LEU A 201 -29.22 -14.54 -14.32
C LEU A 201 -29.72 -14.39 -12.89
N GLU A 202 -30.75 -15.15 -12.55
CA GLU A 202 -31.19 -15.40 -11.16
C GLU A 202 -30.25 -16.38 -10.46
#